data_19d63e06a10bf3178ebd4745794ea53b
#
_entry.id   19d63e06a10bf3178ebd4745794ea53b
#
_cell.length_a   1.000
_cell.length_b   1.000
_cell.length_c   1.000
_cell.angle_alpha   90.00
_cell.angle_beta   90.00
_cell.angle_gamma   90.00
#
_symmetry.space_group_name_H-M   'P 1'
#
loop_
_entity.id
_entity.type
_entity.pdbx_description
1 polymer ?
#
loop_
_entity_poly.entity_id
_entity_poly.type
_entity_poly.pdbx_seq_one_letter_code
_entity_poly.pdbx_strand_id
1 'polypeptide(L)'
;SLAKPQGQITIQNNNPDTGTFDVIVSNVSNPYGVREVKLPIWSSVNGQDDIIWYTAAKQANGTYKVTVKASNHKNSVGEYNIHLYYVQNDGQLVGVTGTKTNVSIAKPQGKITIQNNNPNTGTFDVIVSEVSNPAGGVKTVSVPVWSNVDGQDDIIWYTATKQVNGTYKVTVKASDHKYSTGLYYVHLYYVQNTGTLIGVGGTSTNVTISPDKLKPTGKITIQNNNPKTGTFDVVVSNVSSPHGVREVKLPTWSSVNGQDDIIWYTAAKRADGTYKITVKASDHKNSIGEYNVHLYYIQNNGKLVGVGGTTVQVSKTSYPTPYFSQRDGRWAGRTYGGYTFAATGCVPTTVAMAISGTTGQTVLPTTVADYLYHSTNEFNKRSYG
;
A
#
# COMPACT_ATOMS: atom_id res chain seq x y z
N SER A 1 52.00 -50.09 -41.45
CA SER A 1 50.73 -49.40 -41.03
C SER A 1 50.91 -47.89 -41.16
N LEU A 2 49.99 -47.24 -41.78
CA LEU A 2 49.95 -45.77 -41.80
C LEU A 2 49.94 -45.22 -40.40
N ALA A 3 50.73 -44.19 -40.12
CA ALA A 3 50.78 -43.55 -38.80
C ALA A 3 49.36 -43.01 -38.45
N LYS A 4 48.94 -43.21 -37.20
CA LYS A 4 47.65 -42.72 -36.74
C LYS A 4 47.71 -41.18 -36.48
N PRO A 5 46.59 -40.45 -36.61
CA PRO A 5 46.55 -39.07 -36.22
C PRO A 5 46.93 -38.92 -34.73
N GLN A 6 47.73 -37.89 -34.42
CA GLN A 6 48.26 -37.64 -33.08
C GLN A 6 47.95 -36.17 -32.66
N GLY A 7 47.75 -35.99 -31.38
CA GLY A 7 47.57 -34.70 -30.76
C GLY A 7 47.42 -34.82 -29.25
N GLN A 8 47.83 -33.82 -28.52
CA GLN A 8 47.75 -33.75 -27.07
C GLN A 8 46.86 -32.59 -26.66
N ILE A 9 45.90 -32.88 -25.77
CA ILE A 9 45.02 -31.85 -25.18
C ILE A 9 45.59 -31.48 -23.82
N THR A 10 45.76 -30.20 -23.55
CA THR A 10 46.10 -29.64 -22.23
C THR A 10 45.07 -28.59 -21.84
N ILE A 11 44.58 -28.67 -20.62
CA ILE A 11 43.63 -27.67 -20.06
C ILE A 11 44.42 -26.67 -19.23
N GLN A 12 44.20 -25.40 -19.47
CA GLN A 12 44.85 -24.28 -18.79
C GLN A 12 43.84 -23.21 -18.38
N ASN A 13 44.23 -22.31 -17.48
CA ASN A 13 43.46 -21.12 -17.10
C ASN A 13 42.03 -21.46 -16.66
N ASN A 14 41.83 -22.57 -15.97
CA ASN A 14 40.52 -22.91 -15.40
C ASN A 14 40.20 -21.89 -14.31
N ASN A 15 39.28 -21.00 -14.61
CA ASN A 15 38.96 -19.85 -13.78
C ASN A 15 37.51 -19.97 -13.26
N PRO A 16 37.29 -20.25 -11.97
CA PRO A 16 35.97 -20.38 -11.38
C PRO A 16 35.21 -19.06 -11.31
N ASP A 17 35.87 -17.90 -11.29
CA ASP A 17 35.21 -16.61 -11.22
C ASP A 17 34.47 -16.27 -12.53
N THR A 18 35.00 -16.74 -13.65
CA THR A 18 34.43 -16.48 -14.98
C THR A 18 33.76 -17.71 -15.59
N GLY A 19 33.94 -18.89 -14.98
CA GLY A 19 33.49 -20.15 -15.55
C GLY A 19 34.17 -20.47 -16.89
N THR A 20 35.44 -20.08 -17.06
CA THR A 20 36.18 -20.25 -18.33
C THR A 20 37.39 -21.15 -18.17
N PHE A 21 37.78 -21.84 -19.25
CA PHE A 21 39.02 -22.58 -19.32
C PHE A 21 39.54 -22.57 -20.76
N ASP A 22 40.86 -22.71 -20.93
CA ASP A 22 41.52 -22.82 -22.21
C ASP A 22 41.82 -24.30 -22.55
N VAL A 23 41.46 -24.68 -23.73
CA VAL A 23 41.86 -25.98 -24.34
C VAL A 23 42.98 -25.70 -25.34
N ILE A 24 44.15 -26.25 -25.04
CA ILE A 24 45.34 -26.17 -25.89
C ILE A 24 45.57 -27.50 -26.53
N VAL A 25 45.74 -27.54 -27.86
CA VAL A 25 46.11 -28.72 -28.61
C VAL A 25 47.53 -28.55 -29.14
N SER A 26 48.40 -29.48 -28.78
CA SER A 26 49.80 -29.54 -29.21
C SER A 26 50.12 -30.87 -29.90
N ASN A 27 51.33 -30.99 -30.45
CA ASN A 27 51.81 -32.20 -31.15
C ASN A 27 50.88 -32.68 -32.25
N VAL A 28 50.27 -31.70 -32.98
CA VAL A 28 49.29 -31.95 -34.04
C VAL A 28 49.96 -32.59 -35.23
N SER A 29 49.60 -33.84 -35.53
CA SER A 29 50.13 -34.61 -36.66
C SER A 29 49.05 -35.54 -37.24
N ASN A 30 48.95 -35.53 -38.60
CA ASN A 30 48.09 -36.46 -39.31
C ASN A 30 48.66 -36.74 -40.69
N PRO A 31 48.78 -38.01 -41.12
CA PRO A 31 49.34 -38.40 -42.43
C PRO A 31 48.63 -37.76 -43.62
N TYR A 32 47.35 -37.50 -43.51
CA TYR A 32 46.53 -36.88 -44.57
C TYR A 32 46.41 -35.35 -44.43
N GLY A 33 47.29 -34.76 -43.60
CA GLY A 33 47.28 -33.34 -43.26
C GLY A 33 46.17 -32.94 -42.29
N VAL A 34 46.24 -31.69 -41.78
CA VAL A 34 45.26 -31.12 -40.86
C VAL A 34 44.81 -29.77 -41.38
N ARG A 35 43.61 -29.74 -41.93
CA ARG A 35 42.97 -28.49 -42.41
C ARG A 35 42.37 -27.70 -41.24
N GLU A 36 41.68 -28.38 -40.35
CA GLU A 36 41.08 -27.77 -39.14
C GLU A 36 41.20 -28.65 -37.93
N VAL A 37 41.35 -28.02 -36.76
CA VAL A 37 41.30 -28.68 -35.48
C VAL A 37 39.95 -28.44 -34.85
N LYS A 38 39.14 -29.47 -34.67
CA LYS A 38 37.79 -29.40 -34.12
C LYS A 38 37.77 -29.98 -32.70
N LEU A 39 37.10 -29.30 -31.82
CA LEU A 39 36.93 -29.68 -30.43
C LEU A 39 35.42 -29.69 -30.08
N PRO A 40 34.73 -30.83 -30.23
CA PRO A 40 33.42 -30.99 -29.62
C PRO A 40 33.59 -31.05 -28.10
N ILE A 41 32.90 -30.14 -27.41
CA ILE A 41 32.99 -29.98 -25.96
C ILE A 41 31.56 -29.90 -25.41
N TRP A 42 31.32 -30.62 -24.30
CA TRP A 42 30.00 -30.60 -23.63
C TRP A 42 30.17 -30.89 -22.14
N SER A 43 29.24 -30.44 -21.31
CA SER A 43 29.15 -30.82 -19.91
C SER A 43 28.58 -32.25 -19.77
N SER A 44 28.92 -32.95 -18.70
CA SER A 44 28.29 -34.24 -18.38
C SER A 44 26.85 -34.09 -17.85
N VAL A 45 26.37 -32.88 -17.69
CA VAL A 45 24.99 -32.59 -17.24
C VAL A 45 24.03 -32.87 -18.38
N ASN A 46 23.03 -33.73 -18.17
CA ASN A 46 22.01 -34.10 -19.15
C ASN A 46 22.59 -34.66 -20.48
N GLY A 47 23.76 -35.30 -20.45
CA GLY A 47 24.37 -35.90 -21.63
C GLY A 47 25.02 -34.86 -22.56
N GLN A 48 24.75 -34.93 -23.86
CA GLN A 48 25.35 -34.03 -24.86
C GLN A 48 24.42 -32.90 -25.29
N ASP A 49 23.51 -32.47 -24.43
CA ASP A 49 22.48 -31.50 -24.76
C ASP A 49 23.00 -30.07 -24.93
N ASP A 50 24.27 -29.83 -24.55
CA ASP A 50 24.97 -28.55 -24.66
C ASP A 50 26.26 -28.64 -25.51
N ILE A 51 26.41 -29.70 -26.35
CA ILE A 51 27.59 -29.90 -27.16
C ILE A 51 27.81 -28.76 -28.18
N ILE A 52 29.06 -28.26 -28.21
CA ILE A 52 29.50 -27.25 -29.18
C ILE A 52 30.76 -27.77 -29.86
N TRP A 53 30.78 -27.73 -31.19
CA TRP A 53 31.91 -28.07 -32.04
C TRP A 53 32.79 -26.82 -32.30
N TYR A 54 33.74 -26.56 -31.42
CA TYR A 54 34.67 -25.45 -31.57
C TYR A 54 35.70 -25.72 -32.68
N THR A 55 36.06 -24.65 -33.43
CA THR A 55 37.24 -24.67 -34.28
C THR A 55 38.40 -23.98 -33.55
N ALA A 56 39.44 -24.70 -33.27
CA ALA A 56 40.60 -24.19 -32.54
C ALA A 56 41.46 -23.28 -33.42
N ALA A 57 41.79 -22.10 -32.91
CA ALA A 57 42.64 -21.13 -33.63
C ALA A 57 44.12 -21.49 -33.46
N LYS A 58 44.87 -21.55 -34.61
CA LYS A 58 46.31 -21.79 -34.59
C LYS A 58 47.04 -20.60 -33.96
N GLN A 59 47.95 -20.90 -33.08
CA GLN A 59 48.78 -19.93 -32.37
C GLN A 59 50.15 -19.79 -33.01
N ALA A 60 50.85 -18.68 -32.72
CA ALA A 60 52.18 -18.41 -33.29
C ALA A 60 53.24 -19.47 -32.90
N ASN A 61 53.06 -20.17 -31.77
CA ASN A 61 53.91 -21.25 -31.27
C ASN A 61 53.56 -22.63 -31.87
N GLY A 62 52.67 -22.67 -32.87
CA GLY A 62 52.25 -23.90 -33.54
C GLY A 62 51.16 -24.72 -32.82
N THR A 63 50.75 -24.36 -31.62
CA THR A 63 49.61 -24.96 -30.93
C THR A 63 48.28 -24.45 -31.44
N TYR A 64 47.17 -25.08 -31.03
CA TYR A 64 45.81 -24.59 -31.32
C TYR A 64 45.08 -24.33 -30.02
N LYS A 65 44.29 -23.30 -29.96
CA LYS A 65 43.62 -22.86 -28.74
C LYS A 65 42.14 -22.58 -28.94
N VAL A 66 41.34 -22.97 -27.94
CA VAL A 66 39.96 -22.53 -27.73
C VAL A 66 39.81 -22.09 -26.30
N THR A 67 39.14 -20.94 -26.07
CA THR A 67 38.65 -20.56 -24.73
C THR A 67 37.18 -20.97 -24.64
N VAL A 68 36.87 -21.85 -23.73
CA VAL A 68 35.53 -22.36 -23.42
C VAL A 68 34.93 -21.53 -22.29
N LYS A 69 33.65 -21.22 -22.41
CA LYS A 69 32.89 -20.50 -21.38
C LYS A 69 31.69 -21.35 -20.97
N ALA A 70 31.53 -21.62 -19.67
CA ALA A 70 30.40 -22.36 -19.15
C ALA A 70 29.04 -21.69 -19.52
N SER A 71 29.01 -20.37 -19.71
CA SER A 71 27.82 -19.64 -20.17
C SER A 71 27.33 -20.08 -21.54
N ASN A 72 28.20 -20.60 -22.39
CA ASN A 72 27.83 -21.18 -23.70
C ASN A 72 27.27 -22.61 -23.55
N HIS A 73 27.52 -23.27 -22.42
CA HIS A 73 27.11 -24.61 -22.07
C HIS A 73 26.04 -24.57 -20.95
N LYS A 74 25.01 -23.72 -21.09
CA LYS A 74 23.89 -23.57 -20.16
C LYS A 74 24.29 -23.25 -18.71
N ASN A 75 25.47 -22.63 -18.50
CA ASN A 75 26.10 -22.43 -17.17
C ASN A 75 26.31 -23.73 -16.38
N SER A 76 26.48 -24.86 -17.06
CA SER A 76 26.71 -26.12 -16.42
C SER A 76 28.04 -26.14 -15.65
N VAL A 77 28.04 -26.75 -14.49
CA VAL A 77 29.21 -26.97 -13.63
C VAL A 77 29.49 -28.46 -13.49
N GLY A 78 30.71 -28.82 -13.13
CA GLY A 78 31.14 -30.22 -12.99
C GLY A 78 32.01 -30.68 -14.16
N GLU A 79 31.91 -31.95 -14.50
CA GLU A 79 32.76 -32.58 -15.53
C GLU A 79 32.36 -32.11 -16.92
N TYR A 80 33.37 -31.68 -17.70
CA TYR A 80 33.29 -31.39 -19.13
C TYR A 80 34.11 -32.44 -19.91
N ASN A 81 33.52 -32.92 -20.99
CA ASN A 81 34.17 -33.82 -21.95
C ASN A 81 34.70 -33.00 -23.13
N ILE A 82 35.95 -33.21 -23.49
CA ILE A 82 36.63 -32.54 -24.58
C ILE A 82 37.19 -33.64 -25.51
N HIS A 83 36.68 -33.68 -26.73
CA HIS A 83 37.23 -34.56 -27.74
C HIS A 83 38.00 -33.76 -28.80
N LEU A 84 39.01 -34.39 -29.40
CA LEU A 84 39.82 -33.83 -30.48
C LEU A 84 39.54 -34.57 -31.77
N TYR A 85 39.22 -33.81 -32.78
CA TYR A 85 39.08 -34.28 -34.17
C TYR A 85 39.87 -33.40 -35.12
N TYR A 86 40.32 -33.98 -36.21
CA TYR A 86 40.90 -33.25 -37.35
C TYR A 86 39.99 -33.34 -38.56
N VAL A 87 39.81 -32.20 -39.24
CA VAL A 87 39.35 -32.19 -40.60
C VAL A 87 40.59 -32.34 -41.50
N GLN A 88 40.70 -33.43 -42.22
CA GLN A 88 41.83 -33.73 -43.08
C GLN A 88 41.81 -32.84 -44.35
N ASN A 89 42.90 -32.83 -45.11
CA ASN A 89 42.97 -32.03 -46.35
C ASN A 89 41.93 -32.46 -47.43
N ASP A 90 41.54 -33.76 -47.39
CA ASP A 90 40.47 -34.31 -48.25
C ASP A 90 39.05 -34.04 -47.74
N GLY A 91 38.92 -33.39 -46.57
CA GLY A 91 37.64 -33.04 -45.97
C GLY A 91 37.09 -34.07 -44.97
N GLN A 92 37.73 -35.23 -44.83
CA GLN A 92 37.28 -36.25 -43.88
C GLN A 92 37.52 -35.81 -42.45
N LEU A 93 36.58 -36.16 -41.51
CA LEU A 93 36.68 -35.95 -40.11
C LEU A 93 37.20 -37.19 -39.40
N VAL A 94 38.32 -37.07 -38.69
CA VAL A 94 38.93 -38.17 -37.94
C VAL A 94 39.10 -37.85 -36.48
N GLY A 95 38.65 -38.77 -35.61
CA GLY A 95 38.84 -38.68 -34.14
C GLY A 95 40.30 -38.98 -33.75
N VAL A 96 40.82 -38.23 -32.79
CA VAL A 96 42.21 -38.32 -32.35
C VAL A 96 42.31 -38.82 -30.92
N THR A 97 41.74 -38.09 -29.99
CA THR A 97 41.76 -38.40 -28.55
C THR A 97 40.68 -37.62 -27.81
N GLY A 98 40.55 -37.85 -26.51
CA GLY A 98 39.63 -37.07 -25.64
C GLY A 98 40.23 -36.95 -24.26
N THR A 99 39.74 -35.96 -23.53
CA THR A 99 40.05 -35.71 -22.12
C THR A 99 38.85 -35.13 -21.41
N LYS A 100 38.99 -34.97 -20.10
CA LYS A 100 37.96 -34.35 -19.26
C LYS A 100 38.58 -33.27 -18.39
N THR A 101 37.77 -32.34 -17.99
CA THR A 101 38.13 -31.33 -16.97
C THR A 101 36.95 -31.05 -16.07
N ASN A 102 37.20 -30.52 -14.88
CA ASN A 102 36.13 -30.12 -13.96
C ASN A 102 36.02 -28.59 -13.96
N VAL A 103 34.81 -28.08 -14.19
CA VAL A 103 34.51 -26.65 -14.26
C VAL A 103 33.68 -26.28 -13.05
N SER A 104 34.06 -25.21 -12.37
CA SER A 104 33.31 -24.61 -11.28
C SER A 104 32.98 -23.13 -11.61
N ILE A 105 31.91 -22.66 -11.03
CA ILE A 105 31.53 -21.26 -11.08
C ILE A 105 31.38 -20.77 -9.65
N ALA A 106 32.06 -19.67 -9.31
CA ALA A 106 31.96 -19.08 -7.99
C ALA A 106 30.51 -18.58 -7.76
N LYS A 107 29.97 -18.95 -6.61
CA LYS A 107 28.62 -18.53 -6.22
C LYS A 107 28.60 -17.04 -5.89
N PRO A 108 27.47 -16.37 -6.13
CA PRO A 108 27.31 -14.99 -5.69
C PRO A 108 27.40 -14.91 -4.16
N GLN A 109 28.03 -13.86 -3.66
CA GLN A 109 28.23 -13.60 -2.23
C GLN A 109 27.73 -12.21 -1.85
N GLY A 110 27.28 -12.08 -0.60
CA GLY A 110 26.89 -10.84 -0.01
C GLY A 110 26.49 -11.06 1.45
N LYS A 111 26.76 -10.06 2.28
CA LYS A 111 26.45 -10.09 3.71
C LYS A 111 25.35 -9.07 4.00
N ILE A 112 24.26 -9.52 4.62
CA ILE A 112 23.16 -8.67 5.06
C ILE A 112 23.36 -8.31 6.53
N THR A 113 23.25 -7.03 6.86
CA THR A 113 23.27 -6.53 8.25
C THR A 113 22.07 -5.61 8.46
N ILE A 114 21.32 -5.84 9.52
CA ILE A 114 20.19 -4.98 9.91
C ILE A 114 20.69 -3.96 10.94
N GLN A 115 20.37 -2.69 10.73
CA GLN A 115 20.77 -1.58 11.59
C GLN A 115 19.60 -0.61 11.81
N ASN A 116 19.75 0.29 12.79
CA ASN A 116 18.85 1.42 13.04
C ASN A 116 17.37 1.00 13.18
N ASN A 117 17.11 -0.14 13.79
CA ASN A 117 15.73 -0.56 14.08
C ASN A 117 15.11 0.42 15.09
N ASN A 118 14.16 1.25 14.61
CA ASN A 118 13.60 2.36 15.37
C ASN A 118 12.10 2.18 15.60
N PRO A 119 11.67 1.86 16.82
CA PRO A 119 10.24 1.65 17.13
C PRO A 119 9.40 2.93 17.08
N ASN A 120 10.00 4.12 17.16
CA ASN A 120 9.24 5.37 17.05
C ASN A 120 8.80 5.68 15.61
N THR A 121 9.54 5.18 14.64
CA THR A 121 9.24 5.39 13.21
C THR A 121 8.80 4.11 12.50
N GLY A 122 8.99 2.95 13.14
CA GLY A 122 8.75 1.64 12.51
C GLY A 122 9.68 1.43 11.32
N THR A 123 10.96 1.86 11.41
CA THR A 123 11.92 1.78 10.32
C THR A 123 13.15 0.99 10.73
N PHE A 124 13.80 0.35 9.74
CA PHE A 124 15.12 -0.23 9.90
C PHE A 124 15.92 -0.13 8.61
N ASP A 125 17.23 -0.16 8.71
CA ASP A 125 18.14 -0.15 7.57
C ASP A 125 18.66 -1.56 7.27
N VAL A 126 18.61 -1.94 6.00
CA VAL A 126 19.27 -3.13 5.47
C VAL A 126 20.56 -2.68 4.79
N ILE A 127 21.69 -3.14 5.29
CA ILE A 127 23.01 -2.89 4.71
C ILE A 127 23.52 -4.18 4.07
N VAL A 128 23.90 -4.11 2.81
CA VAL A 128 24.52 -5.23 2.08
C VAL A 128 25.98 -4.88 1.80
N SER A 129 26.88 -5.72 2.29
CA SER A 129 28.32 -5.62 2.11
C SER A 129 28.88 -6.87 1.42
N GLU A 130 30.16 -6.86 1.08
CA GLU A 130 30.87 -7.98 0.46
C GLU A 130 30.17 -8.47 -0.83
N VAL A 131 29.61 -7.53 -1.59
CA VAL A 131 28.84 -7.80 -2.80
C VAL A 131 29.74 -8.32 -3.90
N SER A 132 29.58 -9.59 -4.28
CA SER A 132 30.35 -10.24 -5.33
C SER A 132 29.50 -11.24 -6.12
N ASN A 133 29.60 -11.20 -7.43
CA ASN A 133 29.08 -12.20 -8.34
C ASN A 133 30.01 -12.32 -9.56
N PRO A 134 31.14 -13.06 -9.42
CA PRO A 134 32.19 -13.07 -10.44
C PRO A 134 31.70 -13.54 -11.81
N ALA A 135 30.88 -14.57 -11.85
CA ALA A 135 30.44 -15.19 -13.11
C ALA A 135 29.40 -14.35 -13.88
N GLY A 136 28.55 -13.60 -13.18
CA GLY A 136 27.43 -12.87 -13.82
C GLY A 136 27.47 -11.36 -13.65
N GLY A 137 28.38 -10.86 -12.83
CA GLY A 137 28.40 -9.45 -12.41
C GLY A 137 27.18 -9.06 -11.55
N VAL A 138 27.18 -7.85 -11.08
CA VAL A 138 26.07 -7.28 -10.29
C VAL A 138 25.63 -5.95 -10.92
N LYS A 139 24.53 -5.99 -11.66
CA LYS A 139 23.90 -4.79 -12.23
C LYS A 139 23.06 -4.08 -11.18
N THR A 140 22.32 -4.85 -10.36
CA THR A 140 21.44 -4.30 -9.33
C THR A 140 21.44 -5.22 -8.11
N VAL A 141 21.46 -4.61 -6.93
CA VAL A 141 21.25 -5.30 -5.65
C VAL A 141 19.78 -5.14 -5.28
N SER A 142 19.04 -6.25 -5.27
CA SER A 142 17.61 -6.30 -4.99
C SER A 142 17.37 -6.95 -3.62
N VAL A 143 16.53 -6.33 -2.82
CA VAL A 143 16.25 -6.74 -1.44
C VAL A 143 14.74 -6.87 -1.28
N PRO A 144 14.15 -8.04 -1.55
CA PRO A 144 12.75 -8.28 -1.21
C PRO A 144 12.60 -8.42 0.31
N VAL A 145 11.62 -7.69 0.84
CA VAL A 145 11.29 -7.66 2.27
C VAL A 145 9.79 -7.86 2.44
N TRP A 146 9.39 -8.64 3.44
CA TRP A 146 7.99 -8.83 3.83
C TRP A 146 7.86 -9.15 5.31
N SER A 147 6.71 -8.87 5.90
CA SER A 147 6.39 -9.30 7.26
C SER A 147 5.92 -10.77 7.28
N ASN A 148 6.03 -11.42 8.42
CA ASN A 148 5.48 -12.77 8.61
C ASN A 148 3.95 -12.78 8.76
N VAL A 149 3.32 -11.61 8.80
CA VAL A 149 1.86 -11.47 8.92
C VAL A 149 1.23 -11.76 7.56
N ASP A 150 0.28 -12.71 7.53
CA ASP A 150 -0.45 -13.11 6.32
C ASP A 150 0.45 -13.53 5.12
N GLY A 151 1.64 -14.05 5.44
CA GLY A 151 2.59 -14.58 4.43
C GLY A 151 3.35 -13.48 3.68
N GLN A 152 3.35 -13.54 2.35
CA GLN A 152 4.07 -12.58 1.49
C GLN A 152 3.13 -11.53 0.88
N ASP A 153 2.01 -11.24 1.50
CA ASP A 153 0.97 -10.34 0.98
C ASP A 153 1.38 -8.85 0.99
N ASP A 154 2.49 -8.54 1.68
CA ASP A 154 3.08 -7.21 1.77
C ASP A 154 4.51 -7.15 1.21
N ILE A 155 4.92 -8.14 0.40
CA ILE A 155 6.29 -8.19 -0.15
C ILE A 155 6.60 -6.98 -1.04
N ILE A 156 7.74 -6.34 -0.77
CA ILE A 156 8.28 -5.25 -1.59
C ILE A 156 9.70 -5.60 -2.02
N TRP A 157 9.97 -5.50 -3.32
CA TRP A 157 11.28 -5.67 -3.92
C TRP A 157 12.02 -4.34 -3.96
N TYR A 158 12.81 -4.04 -2.93
CA TYR A 158 13.60 -2.83 -2.88
C TYR A 158 14.85 -2.93 -3.76
N THR A 159 15.19 -1.83 -4.43
CA THR A 159 16.50 -1.66 -5.06
C THR A 159 17.43 -0.94 -4.07
N ALA A 160 18.51 -1.61 -3.68
CA ALA A 160 19.45 -1.04 -2.73
C ALA A 160 20.35 0.00 -3.40
N THR A 161 20.53 1.13 -2.73
CA THR A 161 21.35 2.25 -3.22
C THR A 161 22.79 2.07 -2.78
N LYS A 162 23.72 2.13 -3.75
CA LYS A 162 25.17 2.06 -3.47
C LYS A 162 25.62 3.27 -2.68
N GLN A 163 26.37 3.01 -1.61
CA GLN A 163 26.93 4.01 -0.73
C GLN A 163 28.38 4.34 -1.11
N VAL A 164 28.92 5.47 -0.63
CA VAL A 164 30.30 5.91 -0.88
C VAL A 164 31.33 4.89 -0.36
N ASN A 165 31.03 4.19 0.73
CA ASN A 165 31.89 3.14 1.31
C ASN A 165 31.81 1.78 0.59
N GLY A 166 31.13 1.71 -0.55
CA GLY A 166 30.98 0.48 -1.34
C GLY A 166 29.87 -0.47 -0.89
N THR A 167 29.21 -0.22 0.25
CA THR A 167 28.03 -1.01 0.67
C THR A 167 26.79 -0.56 -0.09
N TYR A 168 25.72 -1.32 0.05
CA TYR A 168 24.40 -0.96 -0.48
C TYR A 168 23.40 -0.85 0.67
N LYS A 169 22.48 0.11 0.58
CA LYS A 169 21.51 0.40 1.64
C LYS A 169 20.08 0.45 1.13
N VAL A 170 19.17 -0.10 1.94
CA VAL A 170 17.73 0.11 1.87
C VAL A 170 17.24 0.55 3.24
N THR A 171 16.36 1.55 3.29
CA THR A 171 15.60 1.87 4.49
C THR A 171 14.18 1.32 4.32
N VAL A 172 13.81 0.36 5.16
CA VAL A 172 12.50 -0.28 5.18
C VAL A 172 11.62 0.44 6.18
N LYS A 173 10.35 0.66 5.83
CA LYS A 173 9.34 1.29 6.69
C LYS A 173 8.18 0.33 6.89
N ALA A 174 7.81 0.06 8.13
CA ALA A 174 6.64 -0.77 8.43
C ALA A 174 5.33 -0.20 7.84
N SER A 175 5.26 1.13 7.62
CA SER A 175 4.13 1.76 6.92
C SER A 175 3.91 1.23 5.51
N ASP A 176 4.98 0.83 4.83
CA ASP A 176 4.92 0.27 3.48
C ASP A 176 4.47 -1.21 3.51
N HIS A 177 4.61 -1.85 4.68
CA HIS A 177 4.23 -3.22 4.98
C HIS A 177 2.99 -3.29 5.90
N LYS A 178 1.95 -2.51 5.58
CA LYS A 178 0.65 -2.49 6.28
C LYS A 178 0.74 -2.22 7.78
N TYR A 179 1.81 -1.53 8.24
CA TYR A 179 2.12 -1.33 9.67
C TYR A 179 2.25 -2.64 10.45
N SER A 180 2.63 -3.73 9.79
CA SER A 180 2.86 -5.02 10.45
C SER A 180 4.00 -4.91 11.47
N THR A 181 3.87 -5.61 12.57
CA THR A 181 4.90 -5.74 13.61
C THR A 181 5.27 -7.21 13.78
N GLY A 182 6.43 -7.47 14.38
CA GLY A 182 6.93 -8.81 14.57
C GLY A 182 8.03 -9.15 13.57
N LEU A 183 8.10 -10.40 13.16
CA LEU A 183 9.17 -10.92 12.32
C LEU A 183 9.06 -10.43 10.88
N TYR A 184 10.15 -9.90 10.34
CA TYR A 184 10.33 -9.54 8.94
C TYR A 184 11.41 -10.41 8.31
N TYR A 185 11.17 -10.90 7.11
CA TYR A 185 12.15 -11.59 6.28
C TYR A 185 12.77 -10.61 5.30
N VAL A 186 14.09 -10.71 5.14
CA VAL A 186 14.91 -9.88 4.25
C VAL A 186 15.75 -10.82 3.41
N HIS A 187 15.48 -10.89 2.12
CA HIS A 187 16.28 -11.67 1.19
C HIS A 187 17.18 -10.78 0.34
N LEU A 188 18.22 -11.36 -0.22
CA LEU A 188 19.18 -10.72 -1.10
C LEU A 188 19.22 -11.44 -2.44
N TYR A 189 19.05 -10.68 -3.50
CA TYR A 189 19.18 -11.10 -4.87
C TYR A 189 20.03 -10.14 -5.66
N TYR A 190 20.72 -10.64 -6.68
CA TYR A 190 21.39 -9.81 -7.68
C TYR A 190 20.70 -9.95 -9.03
N VAL A 191 20.48 -8.80 -9.69
CA VAL A 191 20.25 -8.78 -11.12
C VAL A 191 21.60 -8.77 -11.78
N GLN A 192 21.93 -9.82 -12.53
CA GLN A 192 23.18 -9.96 -13.27
C GLN A 192 23.26 -8.96 -14.45
N ASN A 193 24.44 -8.81 -15.03
CA ASN A 193 24.63 -7.96 -16.23
C ASN A 193 23.79 -8.43 -17.42
N THR A 194 23.46 -9.72 -17.48
CA THR A 194 22.56 -10.35 -18.48
C THR A 194 21.08 -10.04 -18.23
N GLY A 195 20.72 -9.47 -17.07
CA GLY A 195 19.35 -9.30 -16.62
C GLY A 195 18.78 -10.47 -15.80
N THR A 196 19.51 -11.57 -15.66
CA THR A 196 19.08 -12.74 -14.89
C THR A 196 19.08 -12.42 -13.39
N LEU A 197 18.05 -12.85 -12.67
CA LEU A 197 17.92 -12.72 -11.22
C LEU A 197 18.54 -13.96 -10.56
N ILE A 198 19.44 -13.75 -9.57
CA ILE A 198 20.07 -14.83 -8.80
C ILE A 198 19.96 -14.58 -7.30
N GLY A 199 19.53 -15.60 -6.54
CA GLY A 199 19.45 -15.56 -5.08
C GLY A 199 20.84 -15.65 -4.45
N VAL A 200 21.05 -14.87 -3.39
CA VAL A 200 22.35 -14.80 -2.67
C VAL A 200 22.20 -15.32 -1.25
N GLY A 201 21.18 -14.87 -0.54
CA GLY A 201 20.96 -15.27 0.84
C GLY A 201 19.77 -14.55 1.45
N GLY A 202 19.58 -14.72 2.76
CA GLY A 202 18.50 -14.09 3.49
C GLY A 202 18.80 -14.01 4.99
N THR A 203 18.06 -13.12 5.65
CA THR A 203 18.05 -12.95 7.10
C THR A 203 16.66 -12.55 7.57
N SER A 204 16.51 -12.37 8.86
CA SER A 204 15.26 -11.84 9.44
C SER A 204 15.57 -10.85 10.55
N THR A 205 14.59 -10.02 10.86
CA THR A 205 14.64 -9.09 11.99
C THR A 205 13.29 -8.93 12.62
N ASN A 206 13.25 -8.50 13.89
CA ASN A 206 12.00 -8.23 14.58
C ASN A 206 11.72 -6.72 14.56
N VAL A 207 10.56 -6.32 14.05
CA VAL A 207 10.15 -4.93 13.92
C VAL A 207 9.09 -4.62 14.96
N THR A 208 9.29 -3.55 15.71
CA THR A 208 8.34 -3.04 16.70
C THR A 208 7.93 -1.62 16.33
N ILE A 209 6.69 -1.26 16.66
CA ILE A 209 6.19 0.12 16.57
C ILE A 209 5.61 0.47 17.93
N SER A 210 6.01 1.62 18.47
CA SER A 210 5.49 2.10 19.76
C SER A 210 3.96 2.23 19.70
N PRO A 211 3.21 1.71 20.67
CA PRO A 211 1.74 1.68 20.62
C PRO A 211 1.08 3.05 20.45
N ASP A 212 1.72 4.12 20.93
CA ASP A 212 1.25 5.50 20.76
C ASP A 212 1.29 5.95 19.29
N LYS A 213 2.21 5.38 18.47
CA LYS A 213 2.31 5.64 17.05
C LYS A 213 1.29 4.88 16.21
N LEU A 214 0.68 3.85 16.77
CA LEU A 214 -0.39 3.07 16.15
C LEU A 214 -1.80 3.60 16.47
N LYS A 215 -1.92 4.56 17.42
CA LYS A 215 -3.20 5.14 17.79
C LYS A 215 -3.66 6.19 16.76
N PRO A 216 -4.93 6.15 16.35
CA PRO A 216 -5.50 7.24 15.59
C PRO A 216 -5.61 8.48 16.49
N THR A 217 -5.44 9.66 15.90
CA THR A 217 -5.55 10.95 16.59
C THR A 217 -6.52 11.88 15.88
N GLY A 218 -7.16 12.76 16.64
CA GLY A 218 -8.04 13.80 16.13
C GLY A 218 -8.48 14.69 17.28
N LYS A 219 -8.77 15.96 16.98
CA LYS A 219 -9.27 16.93 17.94
C LYS A 219 -10.67 17.37 17.54
N ILE A 220 -11.64 17.16 18.44
CA ILE A 220 -13.01 17.66 18.29
C ILE A 220 -13.08 19.07 18.85
N THR A 221 -13.72 19.98 18.13
CA THR A 221 -14.03 21.34 18.57
C THR A 221 -15.48 21.64 18.27
N ILE A 222 -16.23 22.09 19.26
CA ILE A 222 -17.61 22.55 19.10
C ILE A 222 -17.58 24.03 18.79
N GLN A 223 -18.31 24.43 17.77
CA GLN A 223 -18.43 25.83 17.31
C GLN A 223 -19.90 26.20 17.03
N ASN A 224 -20.17 27.47 16.95
CA ASN A 224 -21.48 28.01 16.52
C ASN A 224 -22.68 27.39 17.27
N ASN A 225 -22.51 27.10 18.58
CA ASN A 225 -23.62 26.64 19.40
C ASN A 225 -24.67 27.72 19.53
N ASN A 226 -25.78 27.57 18.81
CA ASN A 226 -26.80 28.58 18.64
C ASN A 226 -28.13 28.19 19.36
N PRO A 227 -28.41 28.81 20.49
CA PRO A 227 -29.62 28.49 21.26
C PRO A 227 -30.95 28.92 20.57
N LYS A 228 -30.91 29.82 19.59
CA LYS A 228 -32.10 30.21 18.83
C LYS A 228 -32.59 29.12 17.90
N THR A 229 -31.65 28.37 17.32
CA THR A 229 -31.96 27.33 16.36
C THR A 229 -31.80 25.91 16.92
N GLY A 230 -31.16 25.78 18.09
CA GLY A 230 -30.79 24.47 18.64
C GLY A 230 -29.78 23.74 17.75
N THR A 231 -28.82 24.48 17.18
CA THR A 231 -27.80 23.89 16.29
C THR A 231 -26.41 24.16 16.80
N PHE A 232 -25.49 23.25 16.46
CA PHE A 232 -24.04 23.43 16.72
C PHE A 232 -23.22 22.78 15.63
N ASP A 233 -22.02 23.28 15.41
CA ASP A 233 -21.06 22.71 14.50
C ASP A 233 -20.05 21.84 15.25
N VAL A 234 -19.74 20.68 14.70
CA VAL A 234 -18.64 19.82 15.15
C VAL A 234 -17.54 19.89 14.10
N VAL A 235 -16.37 20.37 14.51
CA VAL A 235 -15.19 20.46 13.65
C VAL A 235 -14.12 19.51 14.18
N VAL A 236 -13.58 18.66 13.31
CA VAL A 236 -12.49 17.75 13.63
C VAL A 236 -11.23 18.18 12.90
N SER A 237 -10.15 18.39 13.66
CA SER A 237 -8.83 18.76 13.16
C SER A 237 -7.77 17.73 13.59
N ASN A 238 -6.54 17.86 13.06
CA ASN A 238 -5.41 16.96 13.36
C ASN A 238 -5.77 15.49 13.14
N VAL A 239 -6.53 15.23 12.08
CA VAL A 239 -7.01 13.90 11.71
C VAL A 239 -5.85 13.06 11.20
N SER A 240 -5.49 12.00 11.92
CA SER A 240 -4.43 11.07 11.54
C SER A 240 -4.75 9.65 12.00
N SER A 241 -4.39 8.69 11.18
CA SER A 241 -4.42 7.27 11.53
C SER A 241 -3.32 6.53 10.74
N PRO A 242 -2.59 5.61 11.36
CA PRO A 242 -1.56 4.80 10.69
C PRO A 242 -2.05 4.11 9.42
N HIS A 243 -3.25 3.56 9.46
CA HIS A 243 -3.87 2.90 8.29
C HIS A 243 -4.66 3.86 7.38
N GLY A 244 -4.38 5.17 7.47
CA GLY A 244 -5.11 6.20 6.76
C GLY A 244 -6.53 6.42 7.28
N VAL A 245 -7.22 7.44 6.77
CA VAL A 245 -8.60 7.77 7.14
C VAL A 245 -9.42 7.89 5.86
N ARG A 246 -10.33 6.93 5.64
CA ARG A 246 -11.27 6.95 4.52
C ARG A 246 -12.46 7.82 4.81
N GLU A 247 -13.02 7.70 6.02
CA GLU A 247 -14.17 8.48 6.46
C GLU A 247 -14.03 8.89 7.92
N VAL A 248 -14.53 10.09 8.26
CA VAL A 248 -14.68 10.58 9.62
C VAL A 248 -16.14 10.45 10.02
N LYS A 249 -16.40 9.62 11.03
CA LYS A 249 -17.74 9.37 11.58
C LYS A 249 -17.89 10.04 12.94
N LEU A 250 -19.02 10.69 13.12
CA LEU A 250 -19.38 11.41 14.34
C LEU A 250 -20.73 10.93 14.85
N PRO A 251 -20.80 9.76 15.54
CA PRO A 251 -22.03 9.40 16.23
C PRO A 251 -22.32 10.43 17.31
N THR A 252 -23.51 11.00 17.22
CA THR A 252 -23.97 12.06 18.12
C THR A 252 -25.36 11.72 18.63
N TRP A 253 -25.61 11.93 19.92
CA TRP A 253 -26.89 11.70 20.56
C TRP A 253 -27.09 12.63 21.75
N SER A 254 -28.33 12.89 22.12
CA SER A 254 -28.64 13.57 23.39
C SER A 254 -28.53 12.61 24.57
N SER A 255 -28.22 13.13 25.76
CA SER A 255 -28.23 12.31 27.00
C SER A 255 -29.65 11.97 27.47
N VAL A 256 -30.67 12.46 26.79
CA VAL A 256 -32.07 12.17 27.10
C VAL A 256 -32.42 10.78 26.62
N ASN A 257 -32.90 9.92 27.52
CA ASN A 257 -33.26 8.52 27.25
C ASN A 257 -32.14 7.66 26.64
N GLY A 258 -30.88 7.97 26.94
CA GLY A 258 -29.74 7.20 26.45
C GLY A 258 -29.39 7.48 25.00
N GLN A 259 -29.20 6.44 24.18
CA GLN A 259 -28.81 6.57 22.77
C GLN A 259 -29.98 6.37 21.80
N ASP A 260 -31.21 6.67 22.22
CA ASP A 260 -32.41 6.40 21.45
C ASP A 260 -32.61 7.34 20.24
N ASP A 261 -31.78 8.40 20.17
CA ASP A 261 -31.73 9.38 19.07
C ASP A 261 -30.35 9.45 18.38
N ILE A 262 -29.51 8.41 18.52
CA ILE A 262 -28.16 8.41 17.96
C ILE A 262 -28.18 8.48 16.42
N ILE A 263 -27.40 9.42 15.88
CA ILE A 263 -27.15 9.55 14.44
C ILE A 263 -25.66 9.45 14.17
N TRP A 264 -25.26 8.57 13.23
CA TRP A 264 -23.90 8.41 12.77
C TRP A 264 -23.60 9.35 11.59
N TYR A 265 -23.25 10.58 11.88
CA TYR A 265 -22.91 11.55 10.85
C TYR A 265 -21.60 11.18 10.14
N THR A 266 -21.54 11.43 8.83
CA THR A 266 -20.29 11.41 8.06
C THR A 266 -19.84 12.85 7.86
N ALA A 267 -18.67 13.20 8.39
CA ALA A 267 -18.18 14.56 8.30
C ALA A 267 -17.54 14.84 6.93
N ALA A 268 -17.91 15.97 6.34
CA ALA A 268 -17.37 16.43 5.08
C ALA A 268 -15.98 17.06 5.29
N LYS A 269 -15.01 16.67 4.45
CA LYS A 269 -13.66 17.26 4.44
C LYS A 269 -13.71 18.65 3.81
N ARG A 270 -13.07 19.63 4.46
CA ARG A 270 -12.96 21.02 4.01
C ARG A 270 -11.63 21.29 3.33
N ALA A 271 -11.52 22.40 2.63
CA ALA A 271 -10.30 22.82 1.93
C ALA A 271 -9.11 23.05 2.89
N ASP A 272 -9.39 23.42 4.15
CA ASP A 272 -8.38 23.62 5.20
C ASP A 272 -7.91 22.30 5.86
N GLY A 273 -8.37 21.15 5.35
CA GLY A 273 -8.04 19.83 5.87
C GLY A 273 -8.84 19.39 7.09
N THR A 274 -9.70 20.24 7.66
CA THR A 274 -10.61 19.86 8.74
C THR A 274 -11.84 19.12 8.21
N TYR A 275 -12.59 18.50 9.11
CA TYR A 275 -13.86 17.85 8.80
C TYR A 275 -14.97 18.50 9.61
N LYS A 276 -16.16 18.65 9.04
CA LYS A 276 -17.26 19.36 9.70
C LYS A 276 -18.60 18.67 9.49
N ILE A 277 -19.43 18.70 10.53
CA ILE A 277 -20.88 18.50 10.48
C ILE A 277 -21.58 19.67 11.19
N THR A 278 -22.86 19.87 10.86
CA THR A 278 -23.77 20.68 11.65
C THR A 278 -24.84 19.76 12.23
N VAL A 279 -24.97 19.77 13.53
CA VAL A 279 -25.97 19.00 14.28
C VAL A 279 -27.15 19.91 14.59
N LYS A 280 -28.35 19.36 14.49
CA LYS A 280 -29.61 20.08 14.80
C LYS A 280 -30.38 19.28 15.84
N ALA A 281 -30.84 19.94 16.90
CA ALA A 281 -31.67 19.30 17.90
C ALA A 281 -32.96 18.70 17.32
N SER A 282 -33.49 19.31 16.21
CA SER A 282 -34.66 18.78 15.50
C SER A 282 -34.45 17.33 14.97
N ASP A 283 -33.22 16.97 14.64
CA ASP A 283 -32.89 15.65 14.13
C ASP A 283 -32.77 14.64 15.28
N HIS A 284 -32.65 15.14 16.53
CA HIS A 284 -32.52 14.39 17.77
C HIS A 284 -33.76 14.58 18.66
N LYS A 285 -34.95 14.35 18.10
CA LYS A 285 -36.24 14.44 18.81
C LYS A 285 -36.50 15.78 19.50
N ASN A 286 -35.88 16.86 19.02
CA ASN A 286 -35.88 18.20 19.65
C ASN A 286 -35.34 18.18 21.12
N SER A 287 -34.52 17.24 21.46
CA SER A 287 -33.90 17.13 22.80
C SER A 287 -33.04 18.37 23.07
N ILE A 288 -33.07 18.84 24.30
CA ILE A 288 -32.18 19.89 24.81
C ILE A 288 -31.40 19.36 26.01
N GLY A 289 -30.26 19.97 26.31
CA GLY A 289 -29.37 19.51 27.38
C GLY A 289 -28.04 19.03 26.82
N GLU A 290 -27.45 18.04 27.48
CA GLU A 290 -26.17 17.51 27.09
C GLU A 290 -26.29 16.61 25.86
N TYR A 291 -25.39 16.84 24.90
CA TYR A 291 -25.16 15.96 23.74
C TYR A 291 -23.78 15.34 23.82
N ASN A 292 -23.70 14.06 23.50
CA ASN A 292 -22.47 13.33 23.36
C ASN A 292 -22.06 13.29 21.89
N VAL A 293 -20.80 13.60 21.61
CA VAL A 293 -20.22 13.56 20.27
C VAL A 293 -18.98 12.67 20.35
N HIS A 294 -19.04 11.53 19.71
CA HIS A 294 -17.87 10.66 19.60
C HIS A 294 -17.22 10.77 18.21
N LEU A 295 -15.93 10.46 18.15
CA LEU A 295 -15.13 10.47 16.93
C LEU A 295 -14.65 9.07 16.61
N TYR A 296 -14.97 8.61 15.42
CA TYR A 296 -14.50 7.35 14.85
C TYR A 296 -13.93 7.58 13.44
N TYR A 297 -13.00 6.73 13.04
CA TYR A 297 -12.53 6.67 11.66
C TYR A 297 -12.88 5.34 11.02
N ILE A 298 -13.33 5.37 9.76
CA ILE A 298 -13.23 4.22 8.89
C ILE A 298 -11.87 4.34 8.21
N GLN A 299 -10.96 3.42 8.54
CA GLN A 299 -9.63 3.36 7.97
C GLN A 299 -9.66 2.88 6.51
N ASN A 300 -8.55 3.06 5.77
CA ASN A 300 -8.45 2.63 4.37
C ASN A 300 -8.64 1.11 4.20
N ASN A 301 -8.29 0.32 5.22
CA ASN A 301 -8.53 -1.13 5.28
C ASN A 301 -9.98 -1.51 5.63
N GLY A 302 -10.89 -0.53 5.79
CA GLY A 302 -12.28 -0.74 6.13
C GLY A 302 -12.61 -0.86 7.62
N LYS A 303 -11.61 -0.91 8.50
CA LYS A 303 -11.81 -1.06 9.94
C LYS A 303 -12.35 0.23 10.56
N LEU A 304 -13.37 0.09 11.43
CA LEU A 304 -13.88 1.19 12.26
C LEU A 304 -13.08 1.25 13.56
N VAL A 305 -12.51 2.44 13.88
CA VAL A 305 -11.72 2.67 15.11
C VAL A 305 -12.17 3.90 15.85
N GLY A 306 -12.31 3.80 17.16
CA GLY A 306 -12.61 4.92 18.06
C GLY A 306 -11.38 5.81 18.26
N VAL A 307 -11.61 7.11 18.32
CA VAL A 307 -10.55 8.11 18.49
C VAL A 307 -10.71 8.89 19.79
N GLY A 308 -11.92 9.34 20.08
CA GLY A 308 -12.21 10.11 21.28
C GLY A 308 -13.67 10.58 21.31
N GLY A 309 -13.98 11.46 22.25
CA GLY A 309 -15.32 12.04 22.39
C GLY A 309 -15.28 13.35 23.15
N THR A 310 -16.38 14.08 23.06
CA THR A 310 -16.66 15.30 23.83
C THR A 310 -18.14 15.43 24.08
N THR A 311 -18.52 16.37 24.93
CA THR A 311 -19.92 16.73 25.15
C THR A 311 -20.16 18.21 24.85
N VAL A 312 -21.41 18.57 24.61
CA VAL A 312 -21.82 19.94 24.41
C VAL A 312 -23.21 20.15 25.03
N GLN A 313 -23.41 21.29 25.68
CA GLN A 313 -24.72 21.70 26.19
C GLN A 313 -25.50 22.41 25.08
N VAL A 314 -26.62 21.85 24.66
CA VAL A 314 -27.54 22.42 23.70
C VAL A 314 -28.71 23.01 24.44
N SER A 315 -28.95 24.29 24.23
CA SER A 315 -30.12 24.98 24.74
C SER A 315 -30.97 25.48 23.57
N LYS A 316 -32.25 25.62 23.83
CA LYS A 316 -33.16 26.32 22.89
C LYS A 316 -33.77 27.44 23.64
N THR A 317 -33.64 28.63 23.11
CA THR A 317 -34.30 29.81 23.71
C THR A 317 -35.80 29.61 23.59
N SER A 318 -36.49 29.52 24.71
CA SER A 318 -37.93 29.57 24.77
C SER A 318 -38.33 31.03 24.97
N TYR A 319 -39.23 31.49 24.17
CA TYR A 319 -39.82 32.82 24.31
C TYR A 319 -41.10 32.69 25.15
N PRO A 320 -41.47 33.71 25.94
CA PRO A 320 -42.75 33.70 26.62
C PRO A 320 -43.89 33.52 25.61
N THR A 321 -44.70 32.48 25.80
CA THR A 321 -45.86 32.27 24.96
C THR A 321 -46.95 33.26 25.36
N PRO A 322 -47.37 34.21 24.48
CA PRO A 322 -48.40 35.12 24.81
C PRO A 322 -49.73 34.36 25.01
N TYR A 323 -50.55 34.80 25.97
CA TYR A 323 -51.87 34.26 26.11
C TYR A 323 -52.85 35.08 25.24
N PHE A 324 -53.50 34.41 24.32
CA PHE A 324 -54.60 34.97 23.51
C PHE A 324 -55.89 34.20 23.80
N SER A 325 -57.00 34.95 23.80
CA SER A 325 -58.30 34.34 23.87
C SER A 325 -59.11 34.67 22.56
N GLN A 326 -59.74 33.66 21.97
CA GLN A 326 -60.60 33.85 20.81
C GLN A 326 -61.74 34.83 21.13
N ARG A 327 -62.09 35.03 22.40
CA ARG A 327 -63.13 35.95 22.88
C ARG A 327 -62.57 37.31 23.24
N ASP A 328 -61.35 37.64 22.94
CA ASP A 328 -60.77 38.94 23.19
C ASP A 328 -61.49 39.99 22.32
N GLY A 329 -61.91 41.08 22.93
CA GLY A 329 -62.69 42.15 22.26
C GLY A 329 -61.99 42.75 21.04
N ARG A 330 -60.70 42.63 20.92
CA ARG A 330 -59.88 43.08 19.76
C ARG A 330 -60.22 42.36 18.45
N TRP A 331 -60.74 41.12 18.52
CA TRP A 331 -61.00 40.30 17.33
C TRP A 331 -62.24 39.41 17.44
N ALA A 332 -62.87 39.25 18.61
CA ALA A 332 -64.00 38.37 18.85
C ALA A 332 -65.15 38.53 17.84
N GLY A 333 -65.41 39.77 17.42
CA GLY A 333 -66.48 40.09 16.47
C GLY A 333 -66.12 39.90 14.99
N ARG A 334 -64.86 39.65 14.62
CA ARG A 334 -64.46 39.32 13.24
C ARG A 334 -65.17 38.06 12.75
N THR A 335 -65.57 38.08 11.47
CA THR A 335 -66.27 36.93 10.88
C THR A 335 -65.44 36.24 9.81
N TYR A 336 -65.48 34.94 9.84
CA TYR A 336 -64.87 34.04 8.87
C TYR A 336 -65.90 32.99 8.46
N GLY A 337 -66.24 32.90 7.17
CA GLY A 337 -67.23 31.98 6.67
C GLY A 337 -68.60 32.10 7.27
N GLY A 338 -68.97 33.35 7.73
CA GLY A 338 -70.27 33.64 8.32
C GLY A 338 -70.34 33.43 9.84
N TYR A 339 -69.27 32.99 10.48
CA TYR A 339 -69.18 32.77 11.93
C TYR A 339 -68.22 33.75 12.58
N THR A 340 -68.51 34.19 13.81
CA THR A 340 -67.64 35.08 14.58
C THR A 340 -66.39 34.38 15.01
N PHE A 341 -65.27 35.08 15.11
CA PHE A 341 -64.02 34.57 15.64
C PHE A 341 -64.18 34.08 17.08
N ALA A 342 -65.00 34.68 17.86
CA ALA A 342 -65.34 34.18 19.22
C ALA A 342 -65.87 32.76 19.20
N ALA A 343 -66.59 32.37 18.14
CA ALA A 343 -67.18 31.06 18.02
C ALA A 343 -66.20 30.00 17.40
N THR A 344 -65.35 30.40 16.43
CA THR A 344 -64.56 29.49 15.58
C THR A 344 -63.05 29.69 15.66
N GLY A 345 -62.59 30.70 16.43
CA GLY A 345 -61.15 31.08 16.45
C GLY A 345 -60.22 30.27 17.31
N CYS A 346 -60.61 29.07 17.81
CA CYS A 346 -59.79 28.32 18.73
C CYS A 346 -58.45 27.84 18.06
N VAL A 347 -58.52 27.31 16.84
CA VAL A 347 -57.35 26.83 16.12
C VAL A 347 -56.38 27.99 15.78
N PRO A 348 -56.78 29.04 15.07
CA PRO A 348 -55.88 30.15 14.79
C PRO A 348 -55.32 30.82 16.05
N THR A 349 -56.10 30.87 17.16
CA THR A 349 -55.60 31.39 18.43
C THR A 349 -54.49 30.52 19.01
N THR A 350 -54.65 29.21 19.03
CA THR A 350 -53.64 28.27 19.53
C THR A 350 -52.39 28.29 18.66
N VAL A 351 -52.57 28.31 17.33
CA VAL A 351 -51.46 28.40 16.38
C VAL A 351 -50.68 29.71 16.53
N ALA A 352 -51.38 30.82 16.71
CA ALA A 352 -50.75 32.13 16.94
C ALA A 352 -49.92 32.15 18.22
N MET A 353 -50.41 31.57 19.32
CA MET A 353 -49.67 31.42 20.57
C MET A 353 -48.43 30.53 20.36
N ALA A 354 -48.58 29.40 19.67
CA ALA A 354 -47.49 28.49 19.42
C ALA A 354 -46.37 29.11 18.55
N ILE A 355 -46.73 29.81 17.46
CA ILE A 355 -45.77 30.53 16.61
C ILE A 355 -45.09 31.64 17.41
N SER A 356 -45.82 32.42 18.18
CA SER A 356 -45.25 33.50 19.00
C SER A 356 -44.25 32.97 20.04
N GLY A 357 -44.59 31.89 20.75
CA GLY A 357 -43.73 31.26 21.73
C GLY A 357 -42.50 30.58 21.15
N THR A 358 -42.56 30.10 19.89
CA THR A 358 -41.43 29.46 19.23
C THR A 358 -40.50 30.43 18.52
N THR A 359 -41.03 31.53 17.97
CA THR A 359 -40.27 32.50 17.17
C THR A 359 -39.84 33.75 17.94
N GLY A 360 -40.48 34.05 19.05
CA GLY A 360 -40.30 35.31 19.78
C GLY A 360 -40.95 36.52 19.10
N GLN A 361 -41.63 36.30 17.97
CA GLN A 361 -42.38 37.34 17.28
C GLN A 361 -43.87 37.23 17.63
N THR A 362 -44.49 38.34 18.04
CA THR A 362 -45.92 38.32 18.35
C THR A 362 -46.73 38.19 17.04
N VAL A 363 -47.32 37.01 16.86
CA VAL A 363 -48.26 36.75 15.76
C VAL A 363 -49.65 36.74 16.31
N LEU A 364 -50.53 37.62 15.76
CA LEU A 364 -51.87 37.69 16.28
C LEU A 364 -52.80 36.57 15.75
N PRO A 365 -53.82 36.17 16.53
CA PRO A 365 -54.76 35.13 16.09
C PRO A 365 -55.46 35.47 14.77
N THR A 366 -55.76 36.75 14.52
CA THR A 366 -56.35 37.21 13.26
C THR A 366 -55.41 37.07 12.06
N THR A 367 -54.09 37.25 12.25
CA THR A 367 -53.08 37.01 11.19
C THR A 367 -53.09 35.57 10.72
N VAL A 368 -53.15 34.63 11.65
CA VAL A 368 -53.25 33.20 11.35
C VAL A 368 -54.60 32.89 10.67
N ALA A 369 -55.69 33.40 11.20
CA ALA A 369 -57.02 33.19 10.63
C ALA A 369 -57.15 33.76 9.20
N ASP A 370 -56.60 34.93 8.97
CA ASP A 370 -56.62 35.60 7.63
C ASP A 370 -55.81 34.71 6.64
N TYR A 371 -54.63 34.21 7.03
CA TYR A 371 -53.83 33.33 6.19
C TYR A 371 -54.53 32.00 5.90
N LEU A 372 -55.08 31.32 6.90
CA LEU A 372 -55.80 30.06 6.73
C LEU A 372 -57.05 30.25 5.85
N TYR A 373 -57.75 31.32 6.06
CA TYR A 373 -59.04 31.61 5.33
C TYR A 373 -58.80 32.00 3.85
N HIS A 374 -57.80 32.83 3.56
CA HIS A 374 -57.59 33.38 2.22
C HIS A 374 -56.55 32.64 1.41
N SER A 375 -55.57 32.03 2.03
CA SER A 375 -54.37 31.46 1.35
C SER A 375 -54.29 29.94 1.39
N THR A 376 -55.20 29.25 2.10
CA THR A 376 -55.22 27.81 2.21
C THR A 376 -56.63 27.23 2.07
N ASN A 377 -56.75 25.90 1.97
CA ASN A 377 -58.01 25.17 2.04
C ASN A 377 -58.28 24.57 3.41
N GLU A 378 -57.45 24.88 4.40
CA GLU A 378 -57.49 24.30 5.74
C GLU A 378 -58.54 24.94 6.65
N PHE A 379 -59.02 26.13 6.29
CA PHE A 379 -60.07 26.77 7.02
C PHE A 379 -61.48 26.32 6.50
N ASN A 380 -62.23 25.66 7.35
CA ASN A 380 -63.59 25.26 6.94
C ASN A 380 -64.53 26.45 6.75
N LYS A 381 -64.85 26.72 5.51
CA LYS A 381 -65.69 27.90 5.13
C LYS A 381 -67.20 27.63 5.18
N ARG A 382 -67.64 26.39 5.49
CA ARG A 382 -69.03 25.96 5.37
C ARG A 382 -69.64 25.37 6.65
N SER A 383 -68.90 25.16 7.68
CA SER A 383 -69.35 24.55 8.93
C SER A 383 -68.70 25.22 10.15
N TYR A 384 -69.31 24.98 11.28
CA TYR A 384 -68.86 25.46 12.56
C TYR A 384 -67.58 24.71 13.02
N GLY A 385 -66.50 25.45 13.23
CA GLY A 385 -65.21 24.89 13.76
C GLY A 385 -64.26 24.33 12.78
#